data_df5daafff26cac26a2fab52826b1c589
#
_entry.id   df5daafff26cac26a2fab52826b1c589
#
_cell.length_a   1.000
_cell.length_b   1.000
_cell.length_c   1.000
_cell.angle_alpha   90.00
_cell.angle_beta   90.00
_cell.angle_gamma   90.00
#
_symmetry.space_group_name_H-M   'P 1'
#
loop_
_entity.id
_entity.type
_entity.pdbx_description
1 polymer ?
#
loop_
_entity_poly.entity_id
_entity_poly.type
_entity_poly.pdbx_seq_one_letter_code
_entity_poly.pdbx_strand_id
1 'polypeptide(L)'
;MKAILLVLLHTFAAANADTICIGYHANNSTDTVDTVLEKNVTVTHSVNLLEDKHNGKLCKLGGKAPLYLGKCNIAGWLLGNPXCESILTVSSWSYIVETSNSDNGTCYPGSFTNYEELREQLSSVSSFEKFEIFPIEGSWPNHETGVTASCPDAGASSFYRNLMWLVKKGNSYPRLNISYVNNKRKEVLVLWGIHHPPTGNDQQWLYQNANASVFVGTSTYSQEFKPEIATRPKVRGQTGRMNYYWTLVEPGDTITFEATGNLVVPKYAFAMHRGSGSGIIVSDAPIHDCNTTCQTPKGALNTSLPFQNVHPVTIGECPKYVKSTKLKMATGLRNIPSIQSRGLFGAIAGFIEGGWTGMIDGWYGYHHQNEQGSGYAADQKSTQRAIDGITNKVNSVIEKMNTQFTAVGKEFNSLERRIENLNRKVDDGFLDVWTYNAELLILLENERTLDFHDSNVKNLYEKVRNQLRNNAKEIGNGCFEFYHKCDNTCMESVKNGTYNYLKYSEESKLNREEIDGVKLDSTRVYQILAIYSTVASSLVLLVSLGALSFWMCSNGSLQCRICI
;
A
#
# COMPACT_ATOMS: atom_id res chain seq x y z
N MET A 1 -29.09 4.77 67.55
CA MET A 1 -28.17 4.00 66.74
C MET A 1 -28.81 2.81 66.06
N LYS A 2 -29.65 2.03 66.71
CA LYS A 2 -30.31 0.89 66.08
C LYS A 2 -31.25 1.30 64.96
N ALA A 3 -31.95 2.44 65.09
CA ALA A 3 -32.86 2.92 64.06
C ALA A 3 -32.10 3.39 62.82
N ILE A 4 -30.94 4.01 63.02
CA ILE A 4 -30.12 4.47 61.89
C ILE A 4 -29.56 3.27 61.11
N LEU A 5 -29.18 2.23 61.86
CA LEU A 5 -28.64 1.01 61.25
C LEU A 5 -29.74 0.30 60.44
N LEU A 6 -30.98 0.31 60.93
CA LEU A 6 -32.10 -0.31 60.24
C LEU A 6 -32.45 0.48 58.94
N VAL A 7 -32.35 1.79 58.98
CA VAL A 7 -32.60 2.62 57.78
C VAL A 7 -31.51 2.40 56.77
N LEU A 8 -30.24 2.29 57.22
CA LEU A 8 -29.15 2.00 56.29
C LEU A 8 -29.26 0.61 55.69
N LEU A 9 -29.73 -0.38 56.46
CA LEU A 9 -29.94 -1.71 55.94
C LEU A 9 -31.06 -1.75 54.91
N HIS A 10 -32.13 -0.95 55.14
CA HIS A 10 -33.23 -0.91 54.20
C HIS A 10 -32.86 -0.19 52.90
N THR A 11 -31.99 0.83 52.97
CA THR A 11 -31.54 1.51 51.76
C THR A 11 -30.62 0.62 50.94
N PHE A 12 -29.86 -0.27 51.58
CA PHE A 12 -29.03 -1.25 50.82
C PHE A 12 -29.88 -2.33 50.18
N ALA A 13 -31.03 -2.69 50.78
CA ALA A 13 -31.86 -3.76 50.22
C ALA A 13 -32.68 -3.32 49.04
N ALA A 14 -32.80 -2.01 48.78
CA ALA A 14 -33.61 -1.48 47.67
C ALA A 14 -32.84 -1.33 46.36
N ALA A 15 -31.54 -1.77 46.33
CA ALA A 15 -30.67 -1.46 45.21
C ALA A 15 -30.54 -2.62 44.20
N ASN A 16 -31.38 -3.66 44.28
CA ASN A 16 -31.22 -4.86 43.46
C ASN A 16 -32.33 -5.02 42.44
N ALA A 17 -32.58 -4.01 41.63
CA ALA A 17 -33.48 -4.16 40.51
C ALA A 17 -32.74 -4.88 39.38
N ASP A 18 -33.48 -5.73 38.65
CA ASP A 18 -32.90 -6.41 37.49
C ASP A 18 -32.69 -5.38 36.38
N THR A 19 -31.55 -5.48 35.71
CA THR A 19 -31.18 -4.53 34.67
C THR A 19 -30.64 -5.25 33.45
N ILE A 20 -30.78 -4.61 32.31
CA ILE A 20 -30.12 -5.01 31.07
C ILE A 20 -29.54 -3.76 30.43
N CYS A 21 -28.29 -3.84 30.03
CA CYS A 21 -27.56 -2.74 29.40
C CYS A 21 -27.14 -3.14 28.01
N ILE A 22 -27.06 -2.17 27.11
CA ILE A 22 -26.61 -2.36 25.76
C ILE A 22 -25.27 -1.66 25.64
N GLY A 23 -24.29 -2.34 25.01
CA GLY A 23 -22.97 -1.78 24.88
C GLY A 23 -22.19 -2.38 23.72
N TYR A 24 -20.94 -1.99 23.66
CA TYR A 24 -20.05 -2.40 22.59
C TYR A 24 -18.69 -2.78 23.15
N HIS A 25 -17.94 -3.52 22.33
CA HIS A 25 -16.63 -4.06 22.70
C HIS A 25 -15.60 -2.94 22.84
N ALA A 26 -14.70 -3.10 23.79
CA ALA A 26 -13.48 -2.31 23.92
C ALA A 26 -12.34 -3.26 24.28
N ASN A 27 -11.11 -2.87 23.97
CA ASN A 27 -9.94 -3.69 24.29
C ASN A 27 -8.76 -2.79 24.61
N ASN A 28 -7.57 -3.37 24.64
CA ASN A 28 -6.34 -2.63 24.95
C ASN A 28 -5.58 -2.17 23.70
N SER A 29 -6.25 -2.16 22.54
CA SER A 29 -5.61 -1.75 21.29
C SER A 29 -5.21 -0.28 21.33
N THR A 30 -4.05 0.02 20.78
CA THR A 30 -3.57 1.38 20.61
C THR A 30 -3.54 1.79 19.12
N ASP A 31 -4.14 0.99 18.24
CA ASP A 31 -4.22 1.33 16.82
C ASP A 31 -4.99 2.63 16.64
N THR A 32 -4.44 3.52 15.82
CA THR A 32 -5.11 4.78 15.53
C THR A 32 -5.36 4.90 14.03
N VAL A 33 -6.47 5.53 13.69
CA VAL A 33 -6.83 5.85 12.32
C VAL A 33 -7.23 7.32 12.26
N ASP A 34 -7.21 7.85 11.05
CA ASP A 34 -7.69 9.21 10.79
C ASP A 34 -9.02 9.13 10.07
N THR A 35 -9.90 10.09 10.37
CA THR A 35 -11.15 10.27 9.65
C THR A 35 -11.16 11.68 9.06
N VAL A 36 -12.24 12.01 8.35
CA VAL A 36 -12.36 13.35 7.78
C VAL A 36 -12.42 14.40 8.89
N LEU A 37 -13.14 14.10 9.96
CA LEU A 37 -13.41 15.08 11.02
C LEU A 37 -12.43 14.99 12.20
N GLU A 38 -11.71 13.88 12.35
CA GLU A 38 -10.84 13.66 13.52
C GLU A 38 -9.53 13.01 13.08
N LYS A 39 -8.49 13.22 13.88
CA LYS A 39 -7.19 12.59 13.65
C LYS A 39 -6.80 11.75 14.86
N ASN A 40 -6.08 10.67 14.61
CA ASN A 40 -5.55 9.78 15.66
C ASN A 40 -6.67 9.24 16.55
N VAL A 41 -7.71 8.72 15.93
CA VAL A 41 -8.80 8.06 16.63
C VAL A 41 -8.37 6.64 16.95
N THR A 42 -8.39 6.28 18.25
CA THR A 42 -8.05 4.91 18.65
C THR A 42 -9.21 3.99 18.35
N VAL A 43 -8.93 2.87 17.70
CA VAL A 43 -9.95 1.88 17.33
C VAL A 43 -9.56 0.51 17.85
N THR A 44 -10.56 -0.36 18.01
CA THR A 44 -10.32 -1.70 18.52
C THR A 44 -9.61 -2.59 17.49
N HIS A 45 -9.90 -2.40 16.20
CA HIS A 45 -9.33 -3.19 15.14
C HIS A 45 -9.14 -2.32 13.91
N SER A 46 -8.07 -2.58 13.18
CA SER A 46 -7.81 -1.90 11.92
C SER A 46 -7.02 -2.83 11.02
N VAL A 47 -6.98 -2.51 9.72
CA VAL A 47 -6.13 -3.21 8.78
C VAL A 47 -5.16 -2.18 8.17
N ASN A 48 -3.93 -2.60 7.98
CA ASN A 48 -2.93 -1.79 7.31
C ASN A 48 -2.98 -2.12 5.82
N LEU A 49 -3.13 -1.11 4.99
CA LEU A 49 -3.21 -1.29 3.54
C LEU A 49 -1.90 -0.97 2.84
N LEU A 50 -0.91 -0.50 3.56
CA LEU A 50 0.34 -0.02 2.97
C LEU A 50 1.49 -0.95 3.35
N GLU A 51 2.16 -1.49 2.34
CA GLU A 51 3.36 -2.28 2.55
C GLU A 51 4.57 -1.36 2.53
N ASP A 52 5.32 -1.32 3.63
CA ASP A 52 6.52 -0.51 3.72
C ASP A 52 7.77 -1.34 3.97
N LYS A 53 7.65 -2.66 3.94
CA LYS A 53 8.78 -3.56 4.21
C LYS A 53 9.16 -4.32 2.95
N HIS A 54 10.46 -4.60 2.81
CA HIS A 54 11.00 -5.41 1.73
C HIS A 54 12.11 -6.25 2.29
N ASN A 55 12.52 -7.29 1.53
CA ASN A 55 13.53 -8.21 2.05
C ASN A 55 14.97 -7.79 1.71
N GLY A 56 15.16 -6.74 0.92
CA GLY A 56 16.48 -6.27 0.55
C GLY A 56 17.23 -7.17 -0.42
N LYS A 57 16.53 -8.07 -1.11
CA LYS A 57 17.14 -9.06 -1.99
C LYS A 57 16.46 -9.06 -3.35
N LEU A 58 17.21 -9.49 -4.37
CA LEU A 58 16.66 -9.72 -5.69
C LEU A 58 16.30 -11.21 -5.80
N CYS A 59 15.03 -11.50 -6.01
CA CYS A 59 14.50 -12.86 -5.99
C CYS A 59 14.10 -13.31 -7.38
N LYS A 60 13.80 -14.60 -7.51
CA LYS A 60 13.16 -15.12 -8.72
C LYS A 60 11.74 -14.60 -8.80
N LEU A 61 11.33 -14.21 -9.98
CA LEU A 61 9.96 -13.76 -10.20
C LEU A 61 9.19 -14.88 -10.87
N GLY A 62 8.17 -15.38 -10.19
CA GLY A 62 7.39 -16.48 -10.69
C GLY A 62 8.20 -17.75 -10.91
N GLY A 63 9.20 -17.98 -10.09
CA GLY A 63 10.05 -19.16 -10.20
C GLY A 63 11.16 -19.08 -11.23
N LYS A 64 11.30 -17.94 -11.92
CA LYS A 64 12.27 -17.76 -12.99
C LYS A 64 13.34 -16.74 -12.55
N ALA A 65 14.60 -17.08 -12.72
CA ALA A 65 15.71 -16.25 -12.26
C ALA A 65 15.86 -15.00 -13.13
N PRO A 66 16.32 -13.90 -12.55
CA PRO A 66 16.63 -12.72 -13.36
C PRO A 66 17.92 -12.87 -14.13
N LEU A 67 18.08 -12.07 -15.17
CA LEU A 67 19.34 -11.94 -15.86
C LEU A 67 20.16 -10.87 -15.14
N TYR A 68 21.18 -11.31 -14.43
CA TYR A 68 22.04 -10.41 -13.65
C TYR A 68 23.27 -10.07 -14.46
N LEU A 69 23.40 -8.82 -14.88
CA LEU A 69 24.49 -8.42 -15.75
C LEU A 69 25.75 -8.03 -14.98
N GLY A 70 25.66 -7.79 -13.69
CA GLY A 70 26.82 -7.45 -12.89
C GLY A 70 27.44 -6.14 -13.33
N LYS A 71 28.74 -6.18 -13.66
CA LYS A 71 29.45 -5.00 -14.13
C LYS A 71 29.15 -4.66 -15.59
N CYS A 72 28.45 -5.53 -16.32
CA CYS A 72 28.10 -5.33 -17.71
C CYS A 72 26.75 -4.65 -17.83
N ASN A 73 26.52 -3.98 -18.95
CA ASN A 73 25.20 -3.49 -19.30
C ASN A 73 24.68 -4.25 -20.51
N ILE A 74 23.50 -3.86 -20.99
CA ILE A 74 22.88 -4.59 -22.10
C ILE A 74 23.74 -4.53 -23.34
N ALA A 75 24.37 -3.38 -23.60
CA ALA A 75 25.27 -3.27 -24.78
C ALA A 75 26.41 -4.26 -24.68
N GLY A 76 27.07 -4.34 -23.53
CA GLY A 76 28.17 -5.27 -23.36
C GLY A 76 27.77 -6.72 -23.50
N TRP A 77 26.63 -7.06 -22.96
CA TRP A 77 26.09 -8.41 -23.05
C TRP A 77 25.76 -8.77 -24.50
N LEU A 78 25.06 -7.91 -25.22
CA LEU A 78 24.61 -8.21 -26.57
C LEU A 78 25.79 -8.23 -27.57
N LEU A 79 26.72 -7.30 -27.41
CA LEU A 79 27.87 -7.26 -28.30
C LEU A 79 28.92 -8.32 -27.96
N GLY A 80 28.87 -8.86 -26.74
CA GLY A 80 29.84 -9.85 -26.32
C GLY A 80 31.15 -9.24 -25.86
N ASN A 81 31.10 -8.15 -25.11
CA ASN A 81 32.28 -7.56 -24.48
C ASN A 81 33.01 -8.63 -23.70
N PRO A 82 34.37 -8.80 -23.91
CA PRO A 82 35.09 -9.87 -23.20
C PRO A 82 34.91 -9.89 -21.68
N UNK A 83 34.58 -8.91 -21.33
CA UNK A 83 34.38 -8.77 -19.95
C UNK A 83 33.14 -9.31 -19.49
N CYS A 84 32.34 -9.56 -20.27
CA CYS A 84 30.99 -10.06 -19.96
C CYS A 84 30.86 -11.56 -20.20
N GLU A 85 31.92 -12.27 -20.09
CA GLU A 85 31.95 -13.68 -20.44
C GLU A 85 30.98 -14.54 -19.63
N SER A 86 30.74 -14.19 -18.40
CA SER A 86 29.93 -15.02 -17.50
C SER A 86 28.44 -15.04 -17.84
N ILE A 87 27.94 -14.15 -18.72
CA ILE A 87 26.52 -14.06 -19.05
C ILE A 87 26.22 -14.46 -20.49
N LEU A 88 27.10 -15.20 -21.12
CA LEU A 88 26.95 -15.53 -22.54
C LEU A 88 25.97 -16.65 -22.83
N THR A 89 25.58 -17.45 -21.85
CA THR A 89 24.78 -18.66 -22.06
C THR A 89 23.35 -18.58 -21.55
N VAL A 90 22.86 -17.39 -21.21
CA VAL A 90 21.51 -17.24 -20.68
C VAL A 90 20.48 -17.40 -21.79
N SER A 91 19.44 -18.19 -21.55
CA SER A 91 18.39 -18.45 -22.55
C SER A 91 17.02 -17.88 -22.16
N SER A 92 16.82 -17.54 -20.91
CA SER A 92 15.55 -16.91 -20.48
C SER A 92 15.78 -16.22 -19.15
N TRP A 93 14.88 -15.29 -18.84
CA TRP A 93 14.96 -14.54 -17.60
C TRP A 93 13.58 -13.97 -17.26
N SER A 94 13.39 -13.63 -16.00
CA SER A 94 12.16 -12.99 -15.55
C SER A 94 12.26 -11.46 -15.64
N TYR A 95 13.43 -10.91 -15.39
CA TYR A 95 13.71 -9.47 -15.54
C TYR A 95 15.23 -9.31 -15.65
N ILE A 96 15.68 -8.12 -16.02
CA ILE A 96 17.09 -7.84 -16.21
C ILE A 96 17.55 -6.90 -15.12
N VAL A 97 18.72 -7.18 -14.54
CA VAL A 97 19.31 -6.38 -13.47
C VAL A 97 20.64 -5.82 -13.94
N GLU A 98 20.77 -4.50 -13.91
CA GLU A 98 22.05 -3.80 -14.04
C GLU A 98 22.39 -3.20 -12.69
N THR A 99 23.68 -3.19 -12.33
CA THR A 99 24.10 -2.53 -11.11
C THR A 99 24.44 -1.07 -11.40
N SER A 100 24.65 -0.29 -10.35
CA SER A 100 25.02 1.12 -10.53
C SER A 100 26.42 1.27 -11.13
N ASN A 101 27.25 0.22 -11.09
CA ASN A 101 28.59 0.21 -11.65
C ASN A 101 28.65 -0.55 -12.97
N SER A 102 27.56 -0.70 -13.70
CA SER A 102 27.52 -1.47 -14.94
C SER A 102 28.02 -0.60 -16.10
N ASP A 103 29.33 -0.47 -16.18
CA ASP A 103 30.00 0.34 -17.20
C ASP A 103 30.74 -0.50 -18.27
N ASN A 104 30.69 -1.83 -18.20
CA ASN A 104 31.26 -2.68 -19.22
C ASN A 104 30.28 -2.85 -20.38
N GLY A 105 30.24 -1.85 -21.23
CA GLY A 105 29.40 -1.84 -22.41
C GLY A 105 30.22 -1.91 -23.69
N THR A 106 30.25 -0.81 -24.44
CA THR A 106 31.02 -0.74 -25.66
C THR A 106 32.50 -0.51 -25.33
N CYS A 107 33.33 -1.52 -25.53
CA CYS A 107 34.75 -1.40 -25.27
C CYS A 107 35.46 -0.57 -26.34
N TYR A 108 35.01 -0.61 -27.60
CA TYR A 108 35.51 0.31 -28.62
C TYR A 108 34.54 1.53 -28.60
N PRO A 109 35.07 2.74 -28.37
CA PRO A 109 34.16 3.87 -28.16
C PRO A 109 33.33 4.19 -29.38
N GLY A 110 32.12 4.64 -29.15
CA GLY A 110 31.17 5.00 -30.19
C GLY A 110 29.77 5.06 -29.66
N SER A 111 28.83 5.38 -30.54
CA SER A 111 27.42 5.50 -30.16
C SER A 111 26.66 4.21 -30.46
N PHE A 112 25.64 3.96 -29.68
CA PHE A 112 24.75 2.81 -29.87
C PHE A 112 23.38 3.35 -30.26
N THR A 113 23.03 3.19 -31.51
CA THR A 113 21.84 3.80 -32.08
C THR A 113 20.59 3.10 -31.58
N ASN A 114 19.61 3.89 -31.14
CA ASN A 114 18.33 3.38 -30.61
C ASN A 114 18.54 2.42 -29.45
N TYR A 115 19.50 2.72 -28.58
CA TYR A 115 19.84 1.83 -27.49
C TYR A 115 18.69 1.69 -26.50
N GLU A 116 18.02 2.80 -26.18
CA GLU A 116 16.93 2.77 -25.23
C GLU A 116 15.75 1.97 -25.75
N GLU A 117 15.49 2.06 -27.06
CA GLU A 117 14.45 1.26 -27.69
C GLU A 117 14.79 -0.22 -27.63
N LEU A 118 16.05 -0.56 -27.86
CA LEU A 118 16.49 -1.96 -27.77
C LEU A 118 16.33 -2.50 -26.36
N ARG A 119 16.65 -1.68 -25.36
CA ARG A 119 16.44 -2.07 -23.97
C ARG A 119 14.97 -2.42 -23.73
N GLU A 120 14.05 -1.59 -24.23
CA GLU A 120 12.63 -1.88 -24.08
C GLU A 120 12.22 -3.17 -24.77
N GLN A 121 12.76 -3.42 -25.98
CA GLN A 121 12.43 -4.66 -26.69
C GLN A 121 12.88 -5.88 -25.92
N LEU A 122 14.00 -5.80 -25.22
CA LEU A 122 14.55 -6.93 -24.48
C LEU A 122 13.89 -7.12 -23.13
N SER A 123 13.23 -6.10 -22.60
CA SER A 123 12.65 -6.20 -21.26
C SER A 123 11.51 -7.24 -21.18
N SER A 124 10.88 -7.56 -22.30
CA SER A 124 9.72 -8.46 -22.32
C SER A 124 9.93 -9.66 -23.24
N VAL A 125 11.04 -10.37 -23.06
CA VAL A 125 11.39 -11.53 -23.90
C VAL A 125 11.08 -12.81 -23.13
N SER A 126 10.32 -13.71 -23.77
CA SER A 126 9.93 -14.97 -23.15
C SER A 126 10.89 -16.12 -23.50
N SER A 127 11.56 -16.03 -24.63
CA SER A 127 12.59 -16.99 -25.00
C SER A 127 13.68 -16.27 -25.79
N PHE A 128 14.91 -16.75 -25.64
CA PHE A 128 16.08 -16.08 -26.19
C PHE A 128 17.10 -17.13 -26.54
N GLU A 129 17.54 -17.14 -27.80
CA GLU A 129 18.46 -18.14 -28.30
C GLU A 129 19.56 -17.45 -29.10
N LYS A 130 20.80 -17.63 -28.68
CA LYS A 130 21.97 -17.15 -29.41
C LYS A 130 22.39 -18.20 -30.43
N PHE A 131 22.61 -17.78 -31.66
CA PHE A 131 23.04 -18.69 -32.71
C PHE A 131 24.02 -17.99 -33.64
N GLU A 132 24.83 -18.77 -34.33
CA GLU A 132 25.85 -18.26 -35.26
C GLU A 132 25.17 -17.94 -36.58
N ILE A 133 25.01 -16.63 -36.85
CA ILE A 133 24.29 -16.19 -38.05
C ILE A 133 25.11 -16.38 -39.33
N PHE A 134 26.40 -16.10 -39.23
CA PHE A 134 27.35 -16.32 -40.37
C PHE A 134 28.48 -17.19 -39.84
N PRO A 135 28.44 -18.50 -40.10
CA PRO A 135 29.49 -19.38 -39.59
C PRO A 135 30.87 -18.94 -40.07
N ILE A 136 31.87 -19.03 -39.15
CA ILE A 136 33.23 -18.53 -39.46
C ILE A 136 33.82 -19.26 -40.65
N GLU A 137 33.63 -20.57 -40.71
CA GLU A 137 34.15 -21.35 -41.81
C GLU A 137 33.38 -21.07 -43.09
N GLY A 138 34.05 -20.52 -44.08
CA GLY A 138 33.50 -20.31 -45.41
C GLY A 138 32.77 -19.00 -45.64
N SER A 139 32.56 -18.19 -44.62
CA SER A 139 31.89 -16.91 -44.83
C SER A 139 32.85 -15.79 -45.25
N TRP A 140 34.06 -15.82 -44.74
CA TRP A 140 35.00 -14.71 -44.95
C TRP A 140 36.35 -15.21 -45.50
N PRO A 141 36.37 -15.83 -46.69
CA PRO A 141 37.67 -16.38 -47.19
C PRO A 141 38.65 -15.32 -47.67
N ASN A 142 38.14 -14.12 -48.02
CA ASN A 142 38.98 -13.08 -48.62
C ASN A 142 39.20 -11.90 -47.69
N HIS A 143 38.93 -12.07 -46.41
CA HIS A 143 39.11 -11.01 -45.40
C HIS A 143 39.79 -11.59 -44.17
N GLU A 144 40.42 -10.71 -43.39
CA GLU A 144 40.98 -11.06 -42.12
C GLU A 144 40.18 -10.42 -41.00
N THR A 145 40.39 -10.91 -39.80
CA THR A 145 39.68 -10.38 -38.62
C THR A 145 40.60 -9.48 -37.83
N GLY A 146 40.06 -8.36 -37.33
CA GLY A 146 40.81 -7.40 -36.55
C GLY A 146 40.58 -7.57 -35.08
N VAL A 147 41.54 -7.11 -34.28
CA VAL A 147 41.44 -7.05 -32.84
C VAL A 147 41.87 -5.67 -32.37
N THR A 148 41.57 -5.34 -31.13
CA THR A 148 41.95 -4.04 -30.59
C THR A 148 42.35 -4.18 -29.13
N ALA A 149 43.28 -3.31 -28.70
CA ALA A 149 43.67 -3.26 -27.31
C ALA A 149 42.58 -2.63 -26.42
N SER A 150 41.58 -1.99 -27.03
CA SER A 150 40.48 -1.43 -26.28
C SER A 150 39.52 -2.48 -25.75
N CYS A 151 39.53 -3.68 -26.32
CA CYS A 151 38.68 -4.80 -25.90
C CYS A 151 39.56 -5.97 -25.45
N PRO A 152 40.31 -5.82 -24.35
CA PRO A 152 41.27 -6.87 -23.98
C PRO A 152 40.59 -8.11 -23.43
N ASP A 153 41.16 -9.25 -23.70
CA ASP A 153 40.75 -10.53 -23.14
C ASP A 153 41.98 -11.18 -22.55
N ALA A 154 42.00 -11.31 -21.20
CA ALA A 154 43.14 -11.86 -20.47
C ALA A 154 44.46 -11.11 -20.79
N GLY A 155 44.37 -9.79 -20.94
CA GLY A 155 45.53 -8.94 -21.20
C GLY A 155 45.95 -8.82 -22.64
N ALA A 156 45.38 -9.61 -23.53
CA ALA A 156 45.68 -9.57 -24.96
C ALA A 156 44.62 -8.82 -25.72
N SER A 157 44.97 -8.19 -26.82
CA SER A 157 44.00 -7.55 -27.69
C SER A 157 42.96 -8.54 -28.19
N SER A 158 41.71 -8.14 -28.21
CA SER A 158 40.62 -9.00 -28.65
C SER A 158 39.54 -8.13 -29.27
N PHE A 159 38.33 -8.68 -29.39
CA PHE A 159 37.19 -7.93 -29.90
C PHE A 159 35.92 -8.51 -29.31
N TYR A 160 34.77 -7.92 -29.64
CA TYR A 160 33.50 -8.43 -29.19
C TYR A 160 33.30 -9.88 -29.62
N ARG A 161 32.81 -10.71 -28.74
CA ARG A 161 32.61 -12.13 -29.06
C ARG A 161 31.49 -12.34 -30.07
N ASN A 162 30.53 -11.43 -30.13
CA ASN A 162 29.36 -11.59 -31.00
C ASN A 162 29.47 -10.83 -32.31
N LEU A 163 30.58 -10.12 -32.54
CA LEU A 163 30.85 -9.39 -33.76
C LEU A 163 32.20 -9.81 -34.32
N MET A 164 32.41 -9.49 -35.59
CA MET A 164 33.69 -9.77 -36.26
C MET A 164 34.09 -8.54 -37.05
N TRP A 165 35.33 -8.07 -36.80
CA TRP A 165 35.86 -6.89 -37.45
C TRP A 165 36.60 -7.34 -38.68
N LEU A 166 35.98 -7.18 -39.85
CA LEU A 166 36.60 -7.58 -41.10
C LEU A 166 37.56 -6.49 -41.60
N VAL A 167 38.76 -6.87 -41.93
CA VAL A 167 39.79 -5.97 -42.48
C VAL A 167 40.31 -6.60 -43.74
N LYS A 168 41.17 -5.85 -44.47
CA LYS A 168 41.74 -6.31 -45.72
C LYS A 168 42.58 -7.56 -45.51
N LYS A 169 42.66 -8.38 -46.54
CA LYS A 169 43.58 -9.51 -46.59
C LYS A 169 44.60 -9.19 -47.66
N GLY A 170 45.91 -9.13 -47.26
CA GLY A 170 46.93 -8.60 -48.14
C GLY A 170 46.67 -7.14 -48.45
N ASN A 171 46.50 -6.81 -49.71
CA ASN A 171 46.22 -5.45 -50.16
C ASN A 171 44.84 -5.32 -50.79
N SER A 172 43.93 -6.21 -50.43
CA SER A 172 42.62 -6.27 -51.07
C SER A 172 41.50 -6.40 -50.05
N TYR A 173 40.45 -5.66 -50.27
CA TYR A 173 39.17 -5.78 -49.51
C TYR A 173 38.06 -5.96 -50.55
N PRO A 174 37.80 -7.20 -50.97
CA PRO A 174 36.73 -7.42 -51.95
C PRO A 174 35.37 -7.04 -51.39
N ARG A 175 34.48 -6.67 -52.29
CA ARG A 175 33.14 -6.28 -51.88
C ARG A 175 32.44 -7.44 -51.17
N LEU A 176 31.87 -7.12 -50.01
CA LEU A 176 31.05 -8.06 -49.27
C LEU A 176 29.63 -8.00 -49.76
N ASN A 177 29.00 -9.17 -49.95
CA ASN A 177 27.57 -9.26 -50.23
C ASN A 177 27.11 -10.58 -49.64
N ILE A 178 26.48 -10.48 -48.47
CA ILE A 178 26.12 -11.67 -47.70
C ILE A 178 24.72 -11.46 -47.15
N SER A 179 23.95 -12.54 -47.10
CA SER A 179 22.56 -12.50 -46.68
C SER A 179 22.29 -13.61 -45.70
N TYR A 180 21.28 -13.37 -44.85
CA TYR A 180 20.74 -14.37 -43.94
C TYR A 180 19.23 -14.38 -44.08
N VAL A 181 18.67 -15.56 -44.33
CA VAL A 181 17.23 -15.75 -44.40
C VAL A 181 16.75 -16.28 -43.03
N ASN A 182 15.80 -15.59 -42.43
CA ASN A 182 15.32 -16.00 -41.11
C ASN A 182 14.36 -17.19 -41.29
N ASN A 183 14.90 -18.38 -41.11
CA ASN A 183 14.11 -19.62 -41.18
C ASN A 183 13.54 -20.01 -39.81
N LYS A 184 13.84 -19.24 -38.77
CA LYS A 184 13.30 -19.51 -37.46
C LYS A 184 11.87 -18.97 -37.36
N ARG A 185 11.11 -19.49 -36.43
CA ARG A 185 9.72 -19.03 -36.22
C ARG A 185 9.66 -17.85 -35.25
N LYS A 186 10.81 -17.24 -35.00
CA LYS A 186 10.95 -16.13 -34.04
C LYS A 186 11.57 -14.95 -34.76
N GLU A 187 11.38 -13.77 -34.20
CA GLU A 187 12.15 -12.62 -34.65
C GLU A 187 13.62 -12.82 -34.31
N VAL A 188 14.49 -12.32 -35.18
CA VAL A 188 15.93 -12.42 -34.98
C VAL A 188 16.49 -11.02 -34.81
N LEU A 189 17.16 -10.79 -33.70
CA LEU A 189 17.85 -9.53 -33.43
C LEU A 189 19.25 -9.61 -33.98
N VAL A 190 19.55 -8.70 -34.89
CA VAL A 190 20.86 -8.64 -35.56
C VAL A 190 21.51 -7.31 -35.22
N LEU A 191 22.76 -7.37 -34.76
CA LEU A 191 23.56 -6.18 -34.43
C LEU A 191 24.81 -6.15 -35.31
N TRP A 192 25.18 -4.94 -35.72
CA TRP A 192 26.41 -4.74 -36.48
C TRP A 192 27.04 -3.42 -36.11
N GLY A 193 28.24 -3.17 -36.60
CA GLY A 193 28.93 -1.93 -36.33
C GLY A 193 29.49 -1.30 -37.60
N ILE A 194 29.68 0.00 -37.56
CA ILE A 194 30.36 0.76 -38.61
C ILE A 194 31.56 1.44 -37.98
N HIS A 195 32.73 1.19 -38.52
CA HIS A 195 33.97 1.76 -38.00
C HIS A 195 34.25 3.08 -38.70
N HIS A 196 34.58 4.08 -37.91
CA HIS A 196 34.95 5.41 -38.39
C HIS A 196 36.41 5.66 -38.00
N PRO A 197 37.38 5.45 -38.93
CA PRO A 197 38.79 5.63 -38.58
C PRO A 197 39.12 7.08 -38.29
N PRO A 198 40.21 7.34 -37.53
CA PRO A 198 40.61 8.72 -37.26
C PRO A 198 41.32 9.43 -38.42
N THR A 199 41.97 8.69 -39.32
CA THR A 199 42.71 9.28 -40.43
C THR A 199 42.43 8.51 -41.71
N GLY A 200 42.71 9.16 -42.84
CA GLY A 200 42.63 8.48 -44.13
C GLY A 200 43.68 7.37 -44.30
N ASN A 201 44.82 7.52 -43.64
CA ASN A 201 45.82 6.46 -43.65
C ASN A 201 45.32 5.22 -42.96
N ASP A 202 44.61 5.39 -41.84
CA ASP A 202 44.03 4.23 -41.15
C ASP A 202 42.93 3.60 -41.99
N GLN A 203 42.15 4.39 -42.70
CA GLN A 203 41.14 3.85 -43.61
C GLN A 203 41.76 2.95 -44.65
N GLN A 204 42.83 3.42 -45.29
CA GLN A 204 43.50 2.61 -46.31
C GLN A 204 44.24 1.41 -45.72
N TRP A 205 44.83 1.59 -44.54
CA TRP A 205 45.55 0.49 -43.89
C TRP A 205 44.62 -0.64 -43.47
N LEU A 206 43.38 -0.30 -43.06
CA LEU A 206 42.45 -1.32 -42.61
C LEU A 206 41.60 -1.90 -43.74
N TYR A 207 41.17 -1.08 -44.68
CA TYR A 207 40.15 -1.49 -45.65
C TYR A 207 40.56 -1.28 -47.10
N GLN A 208 41.68 -0.71 -47.37
CA GLN A 208 42.22 -0.43 -48.70
C GLN A 208 41.41 0.60 -49.47
N ASN A 209 40.10 0.62 -49.33
CA ASN A 209 39.19 1.45 -50.10
C ASN A 209 38.96 2.78 -49.37
N ALA A 210 39.36 3.90 -50.00
CA ALA A 210 39.27 5.22 -49.38
C ALA A 210 37.82 5.75 -49.34
N ASN A 211 36.95 5.29 -50.24
CA ASN A 211 35.55 5.74 -50.33
C ASN A 211 34.60 4.57 -50.11
N ALA A 212 34.74 3.91 -48.97
CA ALA A 212 33.92 2.75 -48.66
C ALA A 212 32.48 3.15 -48.31
N SER A 213 31.58 2.23 -48.52
CA SER A 213 30.22 2.37 -48.10
C SER A 213 29.67 1.03 -47.64
N VAL A 214 28.63 1.09 -46.80
CA VAL A 214 27.99 -0.09 -46.24
C VAL A 214 26.49 0.05 -46.46
N PHE A 215 25.82 -1.02 -46.88
CA PHE A 215 24.37 -1.07 -47.01
C PHE A 215 23.84 -2.27 -46.20
N VAL A 216 22.82 -2.02 -45.39
CA VAL A 216 22.14 -3.07 -44.64
C VAL A 216 20.65 -2.90 -44.91
N GLY A 217 20.01 -3.99 -45.28
CA GLY A 217 18.56 -3.90 -45.57
C GLY A 217 17.80 -5.17 -45.32
N THR A 218 16.55 -5.00 -44.95
CA THR A 218 15.52 -6.04 -44.91
C THR A 218 14.33 -5.55 -45.71
N SER A 219 13.23 -6.27 -45.68
CA SER A 219 12.02 -5.81 -46.38
C SER A 219 11.43 -4.53 -45.77
N THR A 220 11.70 -4.26 -44.50
CA THR A 220 11.14 -3.09 -43.81
C THR A 220 12.18 -2.10 -43.33
N TYR A 221 13.46 -2.42 -43.46
CA TYR A 221 14.55 -1.58 -42.98
C TYR A 221 15.58 -1.46 -44.07
N SER A 222 16.12 -0.28 -44.24
CA SER A 222 17.14 -0.05 -45.27
C SER A 222 17.94 1.17 -44.87
N GLN A 223 19.29 1.03 -44.85
CA GLN A 223 20.15 2.16 -44.50
C GLN A 223 21.50 1.99 -45.14
N GLU A 224 21.99 3.09 -45.69
CA GLU A 224 23.36 3.18 -46.20
C GLU A 224 24.20 3.94 -45.20
N PHE A 225 25.42 3.43 -44.95
CA PHE A 225 26.38 4.04 -44.04
C PHE A 225 27.64 4.42 -44.78
N LYS A 226 28.16 5.59 -44.46
CA LYS A 226 29.47 6.01 -45.01
C LYS A 226 30.34 6.40 -43.83
N PRO A 227 31.63 5.95 -43.82
CA PRO A 227 32.49 6.32 -42.71
C PRO A 227 32.81 7.80 -42.72
N GLU A 228 32.88 8.37 -41.54
CA GLU A 228 33.28 9.76 -41.34
C GLU A 228 34.66 9.76 -40.73
N ILE A 229 35.66 10.13 -41.53
CA ILE A 229 37.05 10.11 -41.09
C ILE A 229 37.35 11.40 -40.39
N ALA A 230 37.62 11.33 -39.08
CA ALA A 230 37.93 12.47 -38.26
C ALA A 230 38.64 12.01 -37.01
N THR A 231 39.59 12.82 -36.54
CA THR A 231 40.28 12.55 -35.29
C THR A 231 39.43 13.07 -34.14
N ARG A 232 39.01 12.17 -33.26
CA ARG A 232 38.16 12.50 -32.11
C ARG A 232 38.97 12.46 -30.83
N PRO A 233 38.48 13.03 -29.74
CA PRO A 233 39.20 12.91 -28.48
C PRO A 233 39.42 11.45 -28.10
N LYS A 234 40.57 11.17 -27.50
CA LYS A 234 40.92 9.81 -27.13
C LYS A 234 40.02 9.26 -26.04
N VAL A 235 39.40 8.14 -26.31
CA VAL A 235 38.61 7.38 -25.33
C VAL A 235 39.12 5.94 -25.41
N ARG A 236 39.54 5.40 -24.26
CA ARG A 236 40.07 4.05 -24.15
C ARG A 236 41.23 3.81 -25.16
N GLY A 237 42.02 4.85 -25.42
CA GLY A 237 43.14 4.78 -26.31
C GLY A 237 42.82 4.95 -27.79
N GLN A 238 41.57 5.23 -28.15
CA GLN A 238 41.13 5.30 -29.54
C GLN A 238 40.68 6.71 -29.90
N THR A 239 41.16 7.18 -31.06
CA THR A 239 40.64 8.43 -31.66
C THR A 239 39.64 8.14 -32.76
N GLY A 240 39.46 6.90 -33.15
CA GLY A 240 38.37 6.49 -34.02
C GLY A 240 37.14 6.15 -33.23
N ARG A 241 36.08 5.85 -33.93
CA ARG A 241 34.81 5.48 -33.29
C ARG A 241 34.18 4.32 -34.04
N MET A 242 33.31 3.59 -33.33
CA MET A 242 32.54 2.50 -33.90
C MET A 242 31.10 2.69 -33.48
N ASN A 243 30.21 2.90 -34.44
CA ASN A 243 28.80 3.08 -34.16
C ASN A 243 28.11 1.75 -34.33
N TYR A 244 27.20 1.46 -33.40
CA TYR A 244 26.53 0.18 -33.35
C TYR A 244 25.07 0.36 -33.72
N TYR A 245 24.54 -0.61 -34.49
CA TYR A 245 23.18 -0.57 -35.01
C TYR A 245 22.54 -1.93 -34.82
N TRP A 246 21.22 -1.95 -34.88
CA TRP A 246 20.47 -3.19 -34.73
C TRP A 246 19.16 -3.10 -35.49
N THR A 247 18.61 -4.27 -35.84
CA THR A 247 17.29 -4.38 -36.38
C THR A 247 16.71 -5.74 -36.03
N LEU A 248 15.40 -5.87 -36.16
CA LEU A 248 14.71 -7.14 -35.95
C LEU A 248 14.29 -7.68 -37.32
N VAL A 249 14.65 -8.94 -37.57
CA VAL A 249 14.33 -9.61 -38.84
C VAL A 249 13.14 -10.50 -38.57
N GLU A 250 12.03 -10.24 -39.28
CA GLU A 250 10.81 -11.01 -39.14
C GLU A 250 10.99 -12.43 -39.65
N PRO A 251 10.23 -13.41 -39.17
CA PRO A 251 10.31 -14.76 -39.75
C PRO A 251 10.03 -14.73 -41.25
N GLY A 252 10.89 -15.39 -42.00
CA GLY A 252 10.78 -15.45 -43.46
C GLY A 252 11.43 -14.29 -44.18
N ASP A 253 11.87 -13.25 -43.46
CA ASP A 253 12.53 -12.12 -44.09
C ASP A 253 14.03 -12.37 -44.22
N THR A 254 14.70 -11.55 -45.04
CA THR A 254 16.12 -11.67 -45.34
C THR A 254 16.80 -10.37 -44.97
N ILE A 255 17.94 -10.46 -44.27
CA ILE A 255 18.77 -9.31 -44.03
C ILE A 255 20.04 -9.44 -44.90
N THR A 256 20.37 -8.38 -45.62
CA THR A 256 21.49 -8.35 -46.56
C THR A 256 22.46 -7.29 -46.13
N PHE A 257 23.74 -7.67 -46.12
CA PHE A 257 24.86 -6.75 -45.85
C PHE A 257 25.71 -6.63 -47.12
N GLU A 258 25.95 -5.40 -47.56
CA GLU A 258 26.86 -5.11 -48.67
C GLU A 258 27.85 -4.07 -48.16
N ALA A 259 29.14 -4.30 -48.40
CA ALA A 259 30.16 -3.38 -47.89
C ALA A 259 31.42 -3.43 -48.74
N THR A 260 32.04 -2.28 -48.89
CA THR A 260 33.36 -2.15 -49.49
C THR A 260 34.42 -1.76 -48.45
N GLY A 261 34.05 -1.74 -47.21
CA GLY A 261 34.94 -1.48 -46.08
C GLY A 261 34.12 -1.06 -44.87
N ASN A 262 34.81 -0.96 -43.73
CA ASN A 262 34.30 -0.34 -42.48
C ASN A 262 33.16 -1.09 -41.82
N LEU A 263 32.77 -2.26 -42.26
CA LEU A 263 31.65 -3.01 -41.66
C LEU A 263 32.22 -3.99 -40.63
N VAL A 264 31.60 -3.95 -39.43
CA VAL A 264 31.79 -4.95 -38.41
C VAL A 264 30.58 -5.86 -38.47
N VAL A 265 30.79 -7.11 -38.89
CA VAL A 265 29.66 -8.01 -39.19
C VAL A 265 29.22 -8.75 -37.96
N PRO A 266 27.93 -9.14 -37.87
CA PRO A 266 27.52 -10.00 -36.79
C PRO A 266 28.08 -11.41 -36.93
N LYS A 267 28.59 -11.95 -35.83
CA LYS A 267 28.98 -13.35 -35.76
C LYS A 267 27.85 -14.18 -35.16
N TYR A 268 27.18 -13.65 -34.15
CA TYR A 268 26.03 -14.27 -33.54
C TYR A 268 24.85 -13.32 -33.60
N ALA A 269 23.66 -13.88 -33.70
CA ALA A 269 22.42 -13.16 -33.60
C ALA A 269 21.53 -13.86 -32.57
N PHE A 270 20.38 -13.26 -32.28
CA PHE A 270 19.54 -13.73 -31.18
C PHE A 270 18.11 -13.93 -31.68
N ALA A 271 17.63 -15.16 -31.61
CA ALA A 271 16.24 -15.46 -31.91
C ALA A 271 15.43 -15.29 -30.64
N MET A 272 14.32 -14.58 -30.70
CA MET A 272 13.57 -14.27 -29.51
C MET A 272 12.08 -14.18 -29.76
N HIS A 273 11.31 -14.58 -28.74
CA HIS A 273 9.87 -14.33 -28.64
C HIS A 273 9.65 -13.28 -27.58
N ARG A 274 8.77 -12.35 -27.87
CA ARG A 274 8.37 -11.38 -26.86
C ARG A 274 7.32 -11.98 -25.96
N GLY A 275 7.42 -11.71 -24.66
CA GLY A 275 6.43 -12.06 -23.68
C GLY A 275 5.81 -10.80 -23.13
N SER A 276 4.96 -10.95 -22.14
CA SER A 276 4.37 -9.82 -21.46
C SER A 276 4.97 -9.68 -20.07
N GLY A 277 5.12 -8.46 -19.62
CA GLY A 277 5.26 -8.20 -18.22
C GLY A 277 6.63 -8.45 -17.60
N SER A 278 7.67 -7.86 -18.16
CA SER A 278 9.00 -7.89 -17.56
C SER A 278 9.51 -6.46 -17.44
N GLY A 279 10.82 -6.32 -17.21
CA GLY A 279 11.40 -5.00 -17.10
C GLY A 279 12.89 -5.06 -16.84
N ILE A 280 13.49 -3.89 -16.75
CA ILE A 280 14.90 -3.73 -16.42
C ILE A 280 14.99 -2.85 -15.20
N ILE A 281 15.74 -3.30 -14.19
CA ILE A 281 15.96 -2.49 -13.00
C ILE A 281 17.44 -2.25 -12.81
N VAL A 282 17.78 -1.12 -12.19
CA VAL A 282 19.13 -0.82 -11.74
C VAL A 282 19.13 -0.98 -10.23
N SER A 283 19.91 -1.93 -9.75
CA SER A 283 19.90 -2.28 -8.32
C SER A 283 21.22 -2.85 -7.90
N ASP A 284 21.66 -2.49 -6.69
CA ASP A 284 22.84 -3.06 -6.07
C ASP A 284 22.51 -4.08 -4.99
N ALA A 285 21.25 -4.45 -4.85
CA ALA A 285 20.83 -5.46 -3.88
C ALA A 285 21.39 -6.83 -4.28
N PRO A 286 21.67 -7.69 -3.29
CA PRO A 286 22.22 -9.02 -3.62
C PRO A 286 21.15 -9.94 -4.19
N ILE A 287 21.58 -10.84 -5.06
CA ILE A 287 20.70 -11.86 -5.63
C ILE A 287 20.68 -13.07 -4.70
N HIS A 288 19.48 -13.57 -4.43
CA HIS A 288 19.27 -14.73 -3.58
C HIS A 288 18.30 -15.70 -4.25
N ASP A 289 18.30 -16.93 -3.77
CA ASP A 289 17.40 -17.96 -4.28
C ASP A 289 16.07 -17.91 -3.52
N CYS A 290 15.38 -16.81 -3.66
CA CYS A 290 14.05 -16.59 -3.09
C CYS A 290 13.05 -16.41 -4.23
N ASN A 291 11.78 -16.46 -3.90
CA ASN A 291 10.71 -16.34 -4.88
C ASN A 291 9.80 -15.18 -4.50
N THR A 292 9.29 -14.48 -5.50
CA THR A 292 8.39 -13.37 -5.23
C THR A 292 7.45 -13.19 -6.41
N THR A 293 6.36 -12.48 -6.18
CA THR A 293 5.48 -12.03 -7.25
C THR A 293 5.68 -10.54 -7.55
N CYS A 294 6.44 -9.83 -6.71
CA CYS A 294 6.68 -8.40 -6.90
C CYS A 294 8.12 -8.08 -6.50
N GLN A 295 8.84 -7.47 -7.41
CA GLN A 295 10.24 -7.10 -7.19
C GLN A 295 10.41 -5.60 -7.37
N THR A 296 11.14 -4.97 -6.45
CA THR A 296 11.56 -3.57 -6.59
C THR A 296 13.08 -3.51 -6.59
N PRO A 297 13.66 -2.38 -7.02
CA PRO A 297 15.13 -2.26 -6.94
C PRO A 297 15.67 -2.33 -5.52
N LYS A 298 14.88 -2.03 -4.51
CA LYS A 298 15.32 -2.12 -3.12
C LYS A 298 15.23 -3.53 -2.58
N GLY A 299 14.26 -4.31 -3.03
CA GLY A 299 14.04 -5.65 -2.55
C GLY A 299 12.70 -6.17 -3.00
N ALA A 300 12.43 -7.43 -2.67
CA ALA A 300 11.17 -8.07 -3.03
C ALA A 300 10.08 -7.73 -2.01
N LEU A 301 8.86 -7.63 -2.50
CA LEU A 301 7.67 -7.48 -1.66
C LEU A 301 6.90 -8.78 -1.67
N ASN A 302 6.58 -9.28 -0.48
CA ASN A 302 5.76 -10.48 -0.34
C ASN A 302 4.51 -10.08 0.41
N THR A 303 3.50 -9.59 -0.31
CA THR A 303 2.35 -8.99 0.32
C THR A 303 1.12 -9.12 -0.57
N SER A 304 -0.05 -9.14 0.08
CA SER A 304 -1.34 -9.03 -0.60
C SER A 304 -1.96 -7.64 -0.42
N LEU A 305 -1.26 -6.71 0.21
CA LEU A 305 -1.77 -5.37 0.46
C LEU A 305 -1.86 -4.60 -0.87
N PRO A 306 -2.82 -3.68 -0.99
CA PRO A 306 -3.01 -2.98 -2.27
C PRO A 306 -2.07 -1.83 -2.55
N PHE A 307 -1.35 -1.33 -1.56
CA PHE A 307 -0.47 -0.18 -1.70
C PHE A 307 0.91 -0.48 -1.14
N GLN A 308 1.91 0.21 -1.68
CA GLN A 308 3.27 0.14 -1.15
C GLN A 308 3.92 1.52 -1.26
N ASN A 309 4.88 1.80 -0.38
CA ASN A 309 5.67 3.02 -0.48
C ASN A 309 7.17 2.74 -0.57
N VAL A 310 7.54 1.54 -1.02
CA VAL A 310 8.94 1.13 -1.08
C VAL A 310 9.63 1.78 -2.27
N HIS A 311 9.06 1.64 -3.48
CA HIS A 311 9.71 2.17 -4.68
C HIS A 311 8.69 2.28 -5.81
N PRO A 312 8.73 3.38 -6.58
CA PRO A 312 7.79 3.51 -7.70
C PRO A 312 8.07 2.56 -8.86
N VAL A 313 9.31 2.10 -9.02
CA VAL A 313 9.67 1.16 -10.07
C VAL A 313 9.46 -0.25 -9.54
N THR A 314 8.61 -1.02 -10.22
CA THR A 314 8.27 -2.39 -9.80
C THR A 314 8.18 -3.31 -10.99
N ILE A 315 8.40 -4.59 -10.76
CA ILE A 315 8.27 -5.64 -11.78
C ILE A 315 7.41 -6.75 -11.21
N GLY A 316 6.45 -7.21 -11.98
CA GLY A 316 5.55 -8.26 -11.56
C GLY A 316 4.20 -7.72 -11.15
N GLU A 317 3.47 -8.53 -10.40
CA GLU A 317 2.18 -8.13 -9.85
C GLU A 317 2.42 -7.42 -8.53
N CYS A 318 2.31 -6.11 -8.53
CA CYS A 318 2.76 -5.29 -7.43
C CYS A 318 1.66 -4.38 -6.91
N PRO A 319 1.70 -4.05 -5.62
CA PRO A 319 0.83 -3.01 -5.10
C PRO A 319 1.11 -1.66 -5.77
N LYS A 320 0.10 -0.82 -5.79
CA LYS A 320 0.23 0.52 -6.35
C LYS A 320 1.11 1.38 -5.45
N TYR A 321 2.06 2.09 -6.05
CA TYR A 321 2.95 2.96 -5.28
C TYR A 321 2.21 4.25 -4.90
N VAL A 322 2.33 4.62 -3.63
CA VAL A 322 1.82 5.88 -3.11
C VAL A 322 2.90 6.51 -2.24
N LYS A 323 2.82 7.84 -2.09
CA LYS A 323 3.78 8.58 -1.27
C LYS A 323 3.43 8.57 0.22
N SER A 324 2.33 7.95 0.59
CA SER A 324 1.84 7.96 1.96
C SER A 324 2.77 7.19 2.89
N THR A 325 2.79 7.59 4.15
CA THR A 325 3.55 6.88 5.18
C THR A 325 2.67 5.97 6.02
N LYS A 326 1.35 6.17 5.97
CA LYS A 326 0.41 5.40 6.77
C LYS A 326 -0.93 5.34 6.04
N LEU A 327 -1.43 4.13 5.81
CA LEU A 327 -2.76 3.91 5.24
C LEU A 327 -3.43 2.84 6.06
N LYS A 328 -4.10 3.25 7.13
CA LYS A 328 -4.82 2.33 8.02
C LYS A 328 -6.30 2.53 7.89
N MET A 329 -7.02 1.45 7.69
CA MET A 329 -8.48 1.45 7.57
C MET A 329 -9.08 0.84 8.82
N ALA A 330 -10.00 1.56 9.46
CA ALA A 330 -10.69 1.06 10.64
C ALA A 330 -11.64 -0.07 10.26
N THR A 331 -11.63 -1.13 11.06
CA THR A 331 -12.62 -2.19 10.94
C THR A 331 -13.46 -2.29 12.21
N GLY A 332 -12.89 -2.00 13.36
CA GLY A 332 -13.58 -2.07 14.64
C GLY A 332 -14.16 -0.74 15.06
N LEU A 333 -14.58 -0.72 16.33
CA LEU A 333 -15.23 0.43 16.92
C LEU A 333 -14.22 1.41 17.51
N ARG A 334 -14.69 2.63 17.83
CA ARG A 334 -13.90 3.53 18.66
C ARG A 334 -13.54 2.79 19.95
N ASN A 335 -12.28 2.83 20.30
CA ASN A 335 -11.84 2.14 21.51
C ASN A 335 -11.90 3.10 22.69
N ILE A 336 -13.01 3.07 23.39
CA ILE A 336 -13.25 3.92 24.55
C ILE A 336 -13.53 3.00 25.72
N PRO A 337 -12.50 2.46 26.40
CA PRO A 337 -12.75 1.63 27.57
C PRO A 337 -13.45 2.45 28.66
N SER A 338 -14.52 1.91 29.22
CA SER A 338 -15.28 2.60 30.24
C SER A 338 -14.54 2.50 31.56
N ILE A 339 -14.14 3.64 32.11
CA ILE A 339 -13.49 3.70 33.42
C ILE A 339 -14.52 3.50 34.52
N GLN A 340 -15.79 3.84 34.25
CA GLN A 340 -16.87 3.81 35.23
C GLN A 340 -17.77 2.59 35.11
N SER A 341 -17.34 1.58 34.35
CA SER A 341 -18.15 0.38 34.20
C SER A 341 -18.39 -0.34 35.53
N ARG A 342 -17.54 -0.10 36.52
CA ARG A 342 -17.72 -0.59 37.88
C ARG A 342 -17.52 0.57 38.82
N GLY A 343 -18.54 1.40 38.94
CA GLY A 343 -18.52 2.48 39.93
C GLY A 343 -18.47 1.95 41.33
N LEU A 344 -18.35 2.85 42.28
CA LEU A 344 -18.25 2.51 43.70
C LEU A 344 -19.41 1.60 44.17
N PHE A 345 -20.52 1.58 43.45
CA PHE A 345 -21.70 0.82 43.83
C PHE A 345 -21.97 -0.36 42.90
N GLY A 346 -21.00 -0.71 42.03
CA GLY A 346 -21.08 -1.90 41.22
C GLY A 346 -22.00 -1.85 40.01
N ALA A 347 -22.58 -0.71 39.71
CA ALA A 347 -23.48 -0.58 38.57
C ALA A 347 -22.70 -0.42 37.29
N ILE A 348 -23.09 -1.19 36.27
CA ILE A 348 -22.44 -1.13 34.96
C ILE A 348 -23.24 -0.16 34.08
N ALA A 349 -22.56 0.76 33.45
CA ALA A 349 -23.18 1.68 32.51
C ALA A 349 -23.19 1.09 31.12
N GLY A 350 -24.11 1.58 30.28
CA GLY A 350 -24.22 1.13 28.91
C GLY A 350 -23.32 1.92 27.95
N PHE A 351 -23.72 1.93 26.69
CA PHE A 351 -22.86 2.47 25.60
C PHE A 351 -22.64 3.99 25.71
N ILE A 352 -23.47 4.69 26.45
CA ILE A 352 -23.33 6.15 26.58
C ILE A 352 -22.01 6.50 27.27
N GLU A 353 -21.57 5.68 28.22
CA GLU A 353 -20.37 5.98 29.00
C GLU A 353 -19.12 5.28 28.52
N GLY A 354 -19.21 4.50 27.46
CA GLY A 354 -18.03 3.88 26.85
C GLY A 354 -18.25 2.41 26.57
N GLY A 355 -17.18 1.76 26.12
CA GLY A 355 -17.20 0.36 25.76
C GLY A 355 -16.87 -0.57 26.91
N TRP A 356 -17.09 -1.85 26.69
CA TRP A 356 -16.88 -2.88 27.71
C TRP A 356 -15.67 -3.75 27.35
N THR A 357 -14.67 -3.72 28.19
CA THR A 357 -13.52 -4.61 28.00
C THR A 357 -13.85 -6.04 28.38
N GLY A 358 -14.89 -6.24 29.17
CA GLY A 358 -15.30 -7.59 29.58
C GLY A 358 -16.10 -8.35 28.54
N MET A 359 -16.59 -7.69 27.52
CA MET A 359 -17.33 -8.37 26.45
C MET A 359 -16.35 -8.72 25.34
N ILE A 360 -16.02 -10.00 25.21
CA ILE A 360 -14.96 -10.44 24.32
C ILE A 360 -15.45 -11.34 23.18
N ASP A 361 -16.75 -11.64 23.12
CA ASP A 361 -17.28 -12.58 22.14
C ASP A 361 -18.03 -11.92 20.99
N GLY A 362 -17.99 -10.59 20.89
CA GLY A 362 -18.62 -9.89 19.79
C GLY A 362 -18.42 -8.39 19.90
N TRP A 363 -18.89 -7.67 18.90
CA TRP A 363 -18.74 -6.20 18.85
C TRP A 363 -19.84 -5.47 19.61
N TYR A 364 -21.07 -5.98 19.57
CA TYR A 364 -22.21 -5.35 20.23
C TYR A 364 -22.89 -6.38 21.10
N GLY A 365 -23.45 -5.94 22.21
CA GLY A 365 -24.09 -6.92 23.06
C GLY A 365 -24.73 -6.32 24.28
N TYR A 366 -24.95 -7.19 25.25
CA TYR A 366 -25.74 -6.91 26.44
C TYR A 366 -24.93 -7.24 27.68
N HIS A 367 -25.26 -6.53 28.75
CA HIS A 367 -24.91 -6.91 30.12
C HIS A 367 -26.19 -7.02 30.92
N HIS A 368 -26.42 -8.16 31.52
CA HIS A 368 -27.58 -8.36 32.37
C HIS A 368 -27.16 -8.51 33.82
N GLN A 369 -28.04 -8.14 34.70
CA GLN A 369 -27.86 -8.33 36.14
C GLN A 369 -29.23 -8.69 36.74
N ASN A 370 -29.28 -9.85 37.41
CA ASN A 370 -30.49 -10.28 38.11
C ASN A 370 -30.09 -11.08 39.33
N GLU A 371 -31.06 -11.70 40.01
CA GLU A 371 -30.76 -12.48 41.21
C GLU A 371 -29.87 -13.68 40.95
N GLN A 372 -29.88 -14.21 39.73
CA GLN A 372 -29.08 -15.39 39.36
C GLN A 372 -27.65 -15.04 38.97
N GLY A 373 -27.34 -13.75 38.89
CA GLY A 373 -25.99 -13.29 38.59
C GLY A 373 -25.97 -12.22 37.53
N SER A 374 -24.74 -11.94 37.03
CA SER A 374 -24.55 -10.94 36.01
C SER A 374 -23.51 -11.43 35.00
N GLY A 375 -23.54 -10.86 33.82
CA GLY A 375 -22.59 -11.24 32.81
C GLY A 375 -22.81 -10.51 31.50
N TYR A 376 -21.82 -10.67 30.62
CA TYR A 376 -21.84 -10.09 29.28
C TYR A 376 -22.23 -11.16 28.27
N ALA A 377 -22.94 -10.74 27.23
CA ALA A 377 -23.29 -11.62 26.11
C ALA A 377 -23.32 -10.80 24.85
N ALA A 378 -22.60 -11.23 23.82
CA ALA A 378 -22.62 -10.54 22.54
C ALA A 378 -23.92 -10.83 21.80
N ASP A 379 -24.40 -9.83 21.06
CA ASP A 379 -25.53 -10.03 20.14
C ASP A 379 -24.93 -10.56 18.84
N GLN A 380 -25.02 -11.87 18.64
CA GLN A 380 -24.33 -12.50 17.52
C GLN A 380 -24.87 -12.06 16.17
N LYS A 381 -26.17 -11.81 16.08
CA LYS A 381 -26.77 -11.46 14.79
C LYS A 381 -26.30 -10.09 14.30
N SER A 382 -26.34 -9.08 15.16
CA SER A 382 -25.90 -7.74 14.75
C SER A 382 -24.38 -7.70 14.56
N THR A 383 -23.63 -8.42 15.40
CA THR A 383 -22.16 -8.49 15.25
C THR A 383 -21.79 -9.14 13.92
N GLN A 384 -22.45 -10.25 13.57
CA GLN A 384 -22.13 -10.95 12.32
C GLN A 384 -22.49 -10.10 11.11
N ARG A 385 -23.61 -9.39 11.14
CA ARG A 385 -23.96 -8.50 10.03
C ARG A 385 -22.92 -7.39 9.87
N ALA A 386 -22.45 -6.83 10.98
CA ALA A 386 -21.44 -5.79 10.92
C ALA A 386 -20.12 -6.33 10.37
N ILE A 387 -19.71 -7.53 10.81
CA ILE A 387 -18.49 -8.15 10.31
C ILE A 387 -18.60 -8.40 8.81
N ASP A 388 -19.74 -8.90 8.34
CA ASP A 388 -19.95 -9.14 6.92
C ASP A 388 -19.85 -7.84 6.11
N GLY A 389 -20.48 -6.77 6.60
CA GLY A 389 -20.42 -5.49 5.92
C GLY A 389 -19.03 -4.91 5.85
N ILE A 390 -18.28 -4.98 6.95
CA ILE A 390 -16.91 -4.49 7.00
C ILE A 390 -15.99 -5.33 6.12
N THR A 391 -16.18 -6.65 6.13
CA THR A 391 -15.41 -7.55 5.29
C THR A 391 -15.62 -7.21 3.82
N ASN A 392 -16.88 -6.98 3.42
CA ASN A 392 -17.17 -6.59 2.03
C ASN A 392 -16.52 -5.25 1.68
N LYS A 393 -16.49 -4.30 2.61
CA LYS A 393 -15.86 -3.00 2.38
C LYS A 393 -14.36 -3.17 2.13
N VAL A 394 -13.67 -3.92 2.99
CA VAL A 394 -12.23 -4.12 2.86
C VAL A 394 -11.92 -4.86 1.57
N ASN A 395 -12.69 -5.90 1.25
CA ASN A 395 -12.48 -6.65 0.02
C ASN A 395 -12.72 -5.79 -1.21
N SER A 396 -13.71 -4.90 -1.20
CA SER A 396 -13.96 -3.99 -2.31
C SER A 396 -12.78 -3.05 -2.53
N VAL A 397 -12.22 -2.51 -1.47
CA VAL A 397 -11.06 -1.62 -1.60
C VAL A 397 -9.89 -2.37 -2.21
N ILE A 398 -9.64 -3.59 -1.75
CA ILE A 398 -8.53 -4.39 -2.26
C ILE A 398 -8.75 -4.73 -3.75
N GLU A 399 -9.98 -5.14 -4.11
CA GLU A 399 -10.28 -5.51 -5.48
C GLU A 399 -10.23 -4.33 -6.45
N LYS A 400 -10.69 -3.15 -6.02
CA LYS A 400 -10.67 -1.98 -6.88
C LYS A 400 -9.25 -1.48 -7.15
N MET A 401 -8.31 -1.80 -6.28
CA MET A 401 -6.90 -1.51 -6.51
C MET A 401 -6.20 -2.70 -7.15
N ASN A 402 -6.78 -3.21 -8.22
CA ASN A 402 -6.26 -4.38 -8.91
C ASN A 402 -4.80 -4.16 -9.30
N THR A 403 -3.96 -5.11 -8.91
CA THR A 403 -2.56 -5.06 -9.28
C THR A 403 -2.42 -5.50 -10.73
N GLN A 404 -2.05 -4.57 -11.61
CA GLN A 404 -1.72 -4.91 -12.97
C GLN A 404 -0.22 -5.11 -13.06
N PHE A 405 0.18 -5.92 -14.03
CA PHE A 405 1.58 -6.11 -14.29
C PHE A 405 2.16 -4.76 -14.71
N THR A 406 2.91 -4.14 -13.83
CA THR A 406 3.43 -2.82 -14.09
C THR A 406 4.83 -2.91 -14.66
N ALA A 407 5.00 -2.30 -15.79
CA ALA A 407 6.31 -2.10 -16.33
C ALA A 407 6.90 -0.82 -15.78
N VAL A 408 8.13 -0.76 -15.85
CA VAL A 408 9.07 0.04 -15.16
C VAL A 408 9.34 1.36 -15.86
N GLY A 409 10.04 2.25 -15.20
CA GLY A 409 10.41 3.52 -15.76
C GLY A 409 11.12 3.41 -17.10
N LYS A 410 10.86 4.37 -17.97
CA LYS A 410 11.45 4.41 -19.30
C LYS A 410 12.75 5.20 -19.27
N GLU A 411 13.70 4.75 -20.09
CA GLU A 411 14.97 5.44 -20.24
C GLU A 411 14.91 6.34 -21.48
N PHE A 412 15.62 7.45 -21.41
CA PHE A 412 15.66 8.43 -22.49
C PHE A 412 17.09 8.89 -22.70
N ASN A 413 17.44 9.23 -23.95
CA ASN A 413 18.75 9.75 -24.24
C ASN A 413 18.78 11.28 -24.13
N SER A 414 19.95 11.87 -24.34
CA SER A 414 20.11 13.30 -24.13
C SER A 414 19.33 14.16 -25.12
N LEU A 415 18.97 13.62 -26.27
CA LEU A 415 18.17 14.34 -27.26
C LEU A 415 16.69 14.28 -26.98
N GLU A 416 16.27 13.48 -26.03
CA GLU A 416 14.87 13.27 -25.68
C GLU A 416 14.50 13.96 -24.37
N ARG A 417 15.20 15.02 -24.01
CA ARG A 417 14.97 15.66 -22.70
C ARG A 417 13.55 16.15 -22.54
N ARG A 418 12.95 16.72 -23.59
CA ARG A 418 11.58 17.19 -23.49
C ARG A 418 10.61 16.04 -23.31
N ILE A 419 10.84 14.93 -23.98
CA ILE A 419 9.99 13.72 -23.80
C ILE A 419 10.19 13.15 -22.40
N GLU A 420 11.43 13.12 -21.92
CA GLU A 420 11.71 12.66 -20.56
C GLU A 420 11.00 13.52 -19.52
N ASN A 421 11.04 14.85 -19.69
CA ASN A 421 10.37 15.77 -18.77
C ASN A 421 8.87 15.58 -18.81
N LEU A 422 8.30 15.39 -20.00
CA LEU A 422 6.86 15.15 -20.12
C LEU A 422 6.48 13.83 -19.46
N ASN A 423 7.27 12.78 -19.68
CA ASN A 423 7.00 11.48 -19.06
C ASN A 423 7.05 11.58 -17.53
N ARG A 424 8.06 12.29 -17.01
CA ARG A 424 8.18 12.48 -15.56
C ARG A 424 7.00 13.25 -15.01
N LYS A 425 6.57 14.32 -15.73
CA LYS A 425 5.44 15.12 -15.29
C LYS A 425 4.16 14.29 -15.26
N VAL A 426 3.93 13.46 -16.28
CA VAL A 426 2.76 12.60 -16.33
C VAL A 426 2.79 11.58 -15.19
N ASP A 427 3.94 10.93 -14.98
CA ASP A 427 4.07 9.94 -13.91
C ASP A 427 3.87 10.58 -12.54
N ASP A 428 4.47 11.75 -12.30
CA ASP A 428 4.31 12.44 -11.03
C ASP A 428 2.86 12.87 -10.81
N GLY A 429 2.20 13.32 -11.87
CA GLY A 429 0.80 13.70 -11.78
C GLY A 429 -0.10 12.53 -11.42
N PHE A 430 0.08 11.39 -12.07
CA PHE A 430 -0.70 10.19 -11.73
C PHE A 430 -0.37 9.70 -10.33
N LEU A 431 0.90 9.80 -9.91
CA LEU A 431 1.26 9.42 -8.56
C LEU A 431 0.54 10.29 -7.53
N ASP A 432 0.50 11.60 -7.76
CA ASP A 432 -0.21 12.50 -6.87
C ASP A 432 -1.70 12.19 -6.82
N VAL A 433 -2.30 11.89 -7.97
CA VAL A 433 -3.72 11.54 -8.04
C VAL A 433 -4.00 10.26 -7.25
N TRP A 434 -3.20 9.22 -7.46
CA TRP A 434 -3.44 7.95 -6.79
C TRP A 434 -3.16 8.03 -5.29
N THR A 435 -2.15 8.80 -4.89
CA THR A 435 -1.88 9.01 -3.47
C THR A 435 -3.05 9.74 -2.82
N TYR A 436 -3.54 10.81 -3.46
CA TYR A 436 -4.67 11.55 -2.93
C TYR A 436 -5.92 10.67 -2.86
N ASN A 437 -6.19 9.90 -3.92
CA ASN A 437 -7.36 9.00 -3.93
C ASN A 437 -7.27 7.98 -2.81
N ALA A 438 -6.12 7.39 -2.59
CA ALA A 438 -5.97 6.39 -1.52
C ALA A 438 -6.18 7.02 -0.15
N GLU A 439 -5.57 8.17 0.07
CA GLU A 439 -5.68 8.85 1.36
C GLU A 439 -7.11 9.30 1.61
N LEU A 440 -7.74 9.91 0.62
CA LEU A 440 -9.12 10.40 0.78
C LEU A 440 -10.10 9.25 0.97
N LEU A 441 -9.94 8.17 0.20
CA LEU A 441 -10.80 7.00 0.34
C LEU A 441 -10.74 6.44 1.77
N ILE A 442 -9.55 6.36 2.33
CA ILE A 442 -9.40 5.81 3.67
C ILE A 442 -10.02 6.74 4.70
N LEU A 443 -9.82 8.06 4.56
CA LEU A 443 -10.46 9.00 5.49
C LEU A 443 -11.98 8.89 5.43
N LEU A 444 -12.55 8.84 4.22
CA LEU A 444 -14.01 8.76 4.07
C LEU A 444 -14.54 7.45 4.60
N GLU A 445 -13.87 6.34 4.29
CA GLU A 445 -14.35 5.05 4.74
C GLU A 445 -14.19 4.87 6.24
N ASN A 446 -13.14 5.44 6.83
CA ASN A 446 -12.99 5.40 8.29
C ASN A 446 -14.13 6.15 8.97
N GLU A 447 -14.49 7.32 8.44
CA GLU A 447 -15.61 8.08 8.97
C GLU A 447 -16.89 7.24 8.92
N ARG A 448 -17.13 6.61 7.77
CA ARG A 448 -18.32 5.80 7.58
C ARG A 448 -18.33 4.56 8.47
N THR A 449 -17.16 3.95 8.67
CA THR A 449 -17.06 2.76 9.52
C THR A 449 -17.41 3.09 10.97
N LEU A 450 -16.86 4.18 11.48
CA LEU A 450 -17.15 4.57 12.87
C LEU A 450 -18.62 4.95 13.03
N ASP A 451 -19.19 5.69 12.07
CA ASP A 451 -20.61 6.03 12.12
C ASP A 451 -21.49 4.78 12.02
N PHE A 452 -21.08 3.82 11.21
CA PHE A 452 -21.80 2.55 11.07
C PHE A 452 -21.88 1.81 12.40
N HIS A 453 -20.77 1.73 13.13
CA HIS A 453 -20.77 1.08 14.43
C HIS A 453 -21.64 1.83 15.44
N ASP A 454 -21.56 3.15 15.45
CA ASP A 454 -22.40 3.95 16.33
C ASP A 454 -23.89 3.70 16.05
N SER A 455 -24.24 3.66 14.78
CA SER A 455 -25.61 3.40 14.35
C SER A 455 -26.07 2.01 14.77
N ASN A 456 -25.21 1.02 14.66
CA ASN A 456 -25.57 -0.35 15.03
C ASN A 456 -25.83 -0.48 16.52
N VAL A 457 -25.06 0.20 17.36
CA VAL A 457 -25.28 0.17 18.80
C VAL A 457 -26.61 0.83 19.13
N LYS A 458 -26.89 1.99 18.51
CA LYS A 458 -28.17 2.68 18.73
C LYS A 458 -29.36 1.84 18.29
N ASN A 459 -29.22 1.14 17.15
CA ASN A 459 -30.29 0.28 16.67
C ASN A 459 -30.57 -0.86 17.63
N LEU A 460 -29.53 -1.43 18.22
CA LEU A 460 -29.68 -2.48 19.19
C LEU A 460 -30.42 -1.95 20.44
N TYR A 461 -30.04 -0.75 20.89
CA TYR A 461 -30.69 -0.12 22.02
C TYR A 461 -32.16 0.12 21.73
N GLU A 462 -32.50 0.66 20.55
CA GLU A 462 -33.88 0.93 20.17
C GLU A 462 -34.68 -0.36 20.04
N LYS A 463 -34.07 -1.43 19.57
CA LYS A 463 -34.74 -2.73 19.49
C LYS A 463 -35.16 -3.20 20.87
N VAL A 464 -34.29 -3.07 21.88
CA VAL A 464 -34.59 -3.47 23.24
C VAL A 464 -35.65 -2.54 23.82
N ARG A 465 -35.54 -1.24 23.58
CA ARG A 465 -36.52 -0.28 24.09
C ARG A 465 -37.92 -0.60 23.56
N ASN A 466 -38.03 -0.90 22.28
CA ASN A 466 -39.31 -1.19 21.65
C ASN A 466 -39.92 -2.50 22.16
N GLN A 467 -39.08 -3.47 22.53
CA GLN A 467 -39.60 -4.70 23.13
C GLN A 467 -40.12 -4.48 24.54
N LEU A 468 -39.37 -3.72 25.33
CA LEU A 468 -39.69 -3.58 26.75
C LEU A 468 -40.80 -2.60 27.01
N ARG A 469 -40.98 -1.59 26.19
CA ARG A 469 -41.99 -0.55 26.31
C ARG A 469 -42.04 0.01 27.74
N ASN A 470 -43.17 -0.11 28.42
CA ASN A 470 -43.34 0.41 29.78
C ASN A 470 -42.93 -0.58 30.86
N ASN A 471 -42.46 -1.78 30.50
CA ASN A 471 -42.07 -2.77 31.49
C ASN A 471 -40.70 -2.48 32.09
N ALA A 472 -39.99 -1.51 31.55
CA ALA A 472 -38.68 -1.14 32.08
C ALA A 472 -38.52 0.38 31.98
N LYS A 473 -37.70 0.91 32.89
CA LYS A 473 -37.34 2.32 32.90
C LYS A 473 -36.02 2.53 32.20
N GLU A 474 -35.98 3.49 31.28
CA GLU A 474 -34.73 3.94 30.69
C GLU A 474 -33.92 4.72 31.72
N ILE A 475 -32.74 4.25 32.09
CA ILE A 475 -31.94 4.92 33.11
C ILE A 475 -31.20 6.11 32.54
N GLY A 476 -30.98 6.15 31.19
CA GLY A 476 -30.33 7.27 30.55
C GLY A 476 -28.88 7.07 30.22
N ASN A 477 -28.29 5.96 30.65
CA ASN A 477 -26.88 5.66 30.33
C ASN A 477 -26.73 4.43 29.44
N GLY A 478 -27.80 4.06 28.74
CA GLY A 478 -27.77 2.88 27.87
C GLY A 478 -28.29 1.64 28.52
N CYS A 479 -28.90 1.75 29.69
CA CYS A 479 -29.42 0.62 30.45
C CYS A 479 -30.91 0.75 30.67
N PHE A 480 -31.55 -0.39 30.95
CA PHE A 480 -32.95 -0.47 31.31
C PHE A 480 -33.06 -1.17 32.65
N GLU A 481 -33.87 -0.62 33.53
CA GLU A 481 -34.18 -1.20 34.82
C GLU A 481 -35.60 -1.75 34.78
N PHE A 482 -35.72 -3.07 34.96
CA PHE A 482 -37.04 -3.72 34.87
C PHE A 482 -37.91 -3.35 36.07
N TYR A 483 -39.21 -3.19 35.81
CA TYR A 483 -40.19 -3.06 36.85
C TYR A 483 -40.68 -4.42 37.36
N HIS A 484 -40.27 -5.50 36.72
CA HIS A 484 -40.59 -6.86 37.12
C HIS A 484 -39.29 -7.65 37.28
N LYS A 485 -39.39 -8.81 37.87
CA LYS A 485 -38.23 -9.69 37.96
C LYS A 485 -38.03 -10.39 36.64
N CYS A 486 -36.79 -10.39 36.19
CA CYS A 486 -36.41 -10.95 34.91
C CYS A 486 -35.33 -11.98 35.15
N ASP A 487 -35.70 -13.27 35.19
CA ASP A 487 -34.73 -14.33 35.39
C ASP A 487 -33.91 -14.55 34.09
N ASN A 488 -33.07 -15.54 34.11
CA ASN A 488 -32.18 -15.77 32.93
C ASN A 488 -32.99 -16.10 31.68
N THR A 489 -34.14 -16.81 31.82
CA THR A 489 -34.98 -17.09 30.67
C THR A 489 -35.58 -15.79 30.10
N CYS A 490 -36.04 -14.91 30.97
CA CYS A 490 -36.54 -13.61 30.55
C CYS A 490 -35.43 -12.80 29.86
N MET A 491 -34.22 -12.77 30.42
CA MET A 491 -33.11 -12.05 29.82
C MET A 491 -32.77 -12.59 28.43
N GLU A 492 -32.76 -13.93 28.27
CA GLU A 492 -32.51 -14.54 26.97
C GLU A 492 -33.61 -14.16 25.97
N SER A 493 -34.84 -14.05 26.39
CA SER A 493 -35.93 -13.67 25.49
C SER A 493 -35.76 -12.24 24.99
N VAL A 494 -35.27 -11.34 25.84
CA VAL A 494 -34.96 -9.97 25.40
C VAL A 494 -33.83 -9.97 24.39
N LYS A 495 -32.78 -10.74 24.67
CA LYS A 495 -31.61 -10.81 23.74
C LYS A 495 -32.01 -11.40 22.41
N ASN A 496 -32.93 -12.40 22.40
CA ASN A 496 -33.34 -13.06 21.18
C ASN A 496 -34.42 -12.34 20.41
N GLY A 497 -34.99 -11.29 20.97
CA GLY A 497 -36.10 -10.57 20.34
C GLY A 497 -37.44 -11.21 20.51
N THR A 498 -37.59 -12.15 21.45
CA THR A 498 -38.82 -12.89 21.68
C THR A 498 -39.52 -12.53 23.00
N TYR A 499 -39.17 -11.40 23.58
CA TYR A 499 -39.71 -10.96 24.84
C TYR A 499 -41.22 -10.74 24.71
N ASN A 500 -41.99 -11.32 25.64
CA ASN A 500 -43.44 -11.22 25.64
C ASN A 500 -43.86 -10.10 26.62
N TYR A 501 -44.19 -8.95 26.06
CA TYR A 501 -44.53 -7.77 26.83
C TYR A 501 -45.76 -8.05 27.70
N LEU A 502 -46.78 -8.73 27.15
CA LEU A 502 -48.05 -8.93 27.87
C LEU A 502 -47.90 -9.83 29.10
N LYS A 503 -46.91 -10.73 29.08
CA LYS A 503 -46.71 -11.62 30.22
C LYS A 503 -46.33 -10.85 31.50
N TYR A 504 -45.64 -9.74 31.35
CA TYR A 504 -45.10 -8.98 32.47
C TYR A 504 -45.78 -7.63 32.67
N SER A 505 -46.77 -7.29 31.86
CA SER A 505 -47.29 -5.91 31.84
C SER A 505 -48.06 -5.57 33.11
N GLU A 506 -48.82 -6.51 33.68
CA GLU A 506 -49.57 -6.25 34.90
C GLU A 506 -48.64 -6.07 36.10
N GLU A 507 -47.69 -6.93 36.27
CA GLU A 507 -46.69 -6.82 37.35
C GLU A 507 -45.92 -5.51 37.23
N SER A 508 -45.51 -5.17 36.02
CA SER A 508 -44.79 -3.93 35.77
C SER A 508 -45.62 -2.70 36.06
N LYS A 509 -46.88 -2.73 35.67
CA LYS A 509 -47.80 -1.62 35.94
C LYS A 509 -47.97 -1.39 37.43
N LEU A 510 -48.19 -2.46 38.17
CA LEU A 510 -48.38 -2.35 39.63
C LEU A 510 -47.12 -1.82 40.29
N ASN A 511 -45.96 -2.31 39.93
CA ASN A 511 -44.69 -1.86 40.50
C ASN A 511 -44.37 -0.42 40.11
N ARG A 512 -44.68 -0.02 38.89
CA ARG A 512 -44.46 1.35 38.43
C ARG A 512 -45.34 2.32 39.20
N GLU A 513 -46.60 1.97 39.41
CA GLU A 513 -47.53 2.81 40.16
C GLU A 513 -47.10 2.94 41.61
N GLU A 514 -46.60 1.87 42.21
CA GLU A 514 -46.11 1.91 43.58
C GLU A 514 -44.89 2.83 43.71
N ILE A 515 -43.92 2.76 42.76
CA ILE A 515 -42.75 3.62 42.80
C ILE A 515 -43.16 5.08 42.61
N ASP A 516 -44.05 5.37 41.67
CA ASP A 516 -44.52 6.74 41.43
C ASP A 516 -45.25 7.27 42.63
N GLY A 517 -46.01 6.45 43.31
CA GLY A 517 -46.69 6.85 44.53
C GLY A 517 -45.73 7.23 45.65
N VAL A 518 -44.68 6.44 45.82
CA VAL A 518 -43.66 6.75 46.83
C VAL A 518 -42.95 8.05 46.49
N LYS A 519 -42.64 8.29 45.24
CA LYS A 519 -41.98 9.54 44.82
C LYS A 519 -42.87 10.75 45.08
N LEU A 520 -44.16 10.64 44.80
CA LEU A 520 -45.11 11.74 45.08
C LEU A 520 -45.20 12.03 46.57
N ASP A 521 -45.28 11.01 47.42
CA ASP A 521 -45.34 11.21 48.88
C ASP A 521 -44.03 11.84 49.39
N SER A 522 -42.86 11.42 48.88
CA SER A 522 -41.59 12.04 49.23
C SER A 522 -41.53 13.50 48.83
N THR A 523 -42.07 13.85 47.68
CA THR A 523 -42.08 15.23 47.21
C THR A 523 -42.92 16.08 48.10
N ARG A 524 -44.11 15.58 48.51
CA ARG A 524 -44.96 16.31 49.44
C ARG A 524 -44.28 16.57 50.76
N VAL A 525 -43.64 15.57 51.32
CA VAL A 525 -42.93 15.73 52.59
C VAL A 525 -41.84 16.79 52.47
N TYR A 526 -41.07 16.77 51.41
CA TYR A 526 -40.05 17.78 51.20
C TYR A 526 -40.61 19.17 51.01
N GLN A 527 -41.73 19.31 50.32
CA GLN A 527 -42.39 20.59 50.16
C GLN A 527 -42.89 21.14 51.49
N ILE A 528 -43.46 20.28 52.30
CA ILE A 528 -43.99 20.69 53.65
C ILE A 528 -42.80 21.10 54.53
N LEU A 529 -41.72 20.35 54.50
CA LEU A 529 -40.54 20.70 55.28
C LEU A 529 -39.89 22.01 54.80
N ALA A 530 -39.87 22.27 53.50
CA ALA A 530 -39.35 23.54 52.97
C ALA A 530 -40.23 24.73 53.46
N ILE A 531 -41.54 24.58 53.40
CA ILE A 531 -42.45 25.63 53.87
C ILE A 531 -42.26 25.87 55.37
N TYR A 532 -42.22 24.83 56.17
CA TYR A 532 -42.00 24.94 57.63
C TYR A 532 -40.67 25.64 57.90
N SER A 533 -39.59 25.26 57.23
CA SER A 533 -38.27 25.85 57.42
C SER A 533 -38.26 27.34 57.06
N THR A 534 -38.96 27.72 56.00
CA THR A 534 -39.01 29.11 55.57
C THR A 534 -39.79 29.94 56.61
N VAL A 535 -40.92 29.43 57.08
CA VAL A 535 -41.75 30.13 58.08
C VAL A 535 -40.96 30.28 59.38
N ALA A 536 -40.37 29.23 59.86
CA ALA A 536 -39.56 29.26 61.10
C ALA A 536 -38.40 30.24 60.99
N SER A 537 -37.67 30.24 59.86
CA SER A 537 -36.58 31.16 59.66
C SER A 537 -37.03 32.60 59.65
N SER A 538 -38.17 32.86 59.01
CA SER A 538 -38.74 34.22 58.97
C SER A 538 -39.15 34.71 60.34
N LEU A 539 -39.75 33.86 61.11
CA LEU A 539 -40.20 34.24 62.49
C LEU A 539 -38.97 34.53 63.37
N VAL A 540 -37.92 33.68 63.28
CA VAL A 540 -36.71 33.89 64.03
C VAL A 540 -36.03 35.20 63.62
N LEU A 541 -36.01 35.49 62.32
CA LEU A 541 -35.46 36.73 61.84
C LEU A 541 -36.17 37.95 62.34
N LEU A 542 -37.52 37.90 62.32
CA LEU A 542 -38.35 39.02 62.79
C LEU A 542 -38.15 39.25 64.30
N VAL A 543 -38.12 38.16 65.08
CA VAL A 543 -37.92 38.28 66.52
C VAL A 543 -36.54 38.85 66.81
N SER A 544 -35.52 38.38 66.08
CA SER A 544 -34.15 38.86 66.24
C SER A 544 -34.05 40.35 65.92
N LEU A 545 -34.67 40.78 64.83
CA LEU A 545 -34.64 42.18 64.42
C LEU A 545 -35.35 43.04 65.44
N GLY A 546 -36.54 42.57 65.95
CA GLY A 546 -37.28 43.29 66.95
C GLY A 546 -36.49 43.43 68.25
N ALA A 547 -35.87 42.33 68.67
CA ALA A 547 -35.01 42.34 69.87
C ALA A 547 -33.80 43.29 69.73
N LEU A 548 -33.18 43.27 68.54
CA LEU A 548 -32.05 44.15 68.29
C LEU A 548 -32.50 45.62 68.31
N SER A 549 -33.62 45.92 67.68
CA SER A 549 -34.17 47.27 67.66
C SER A 549 -34.48 47.75 69.09
N PHE A 550 -35.10 46.89 69.85
CA PHE A 550 -35.46 47.20 71.25
C PHE A 550 -34.15 47.41 72.04
N TRP A 551 -33.16 46.58 71.88
CA TRP A 551 -31.89 46.73 72.61
C TRP A 551 -31.21 48.02 72.22
N MET A 552 -31.16 48.35 70.92
CA MET A 552 -30.58 49.60 70.49
C MET A 552 -31.36 50.84 71.02
N CYS A 553 -32.62 50.75 71.02
CA CYS A 553 -33.46 51.85 71.61
C CYS A 553 -33.22 51.99 73.10
N SER A 554 -33.15 50.87 73.85
CA SER A 554 -32.99 50.95 75.33
C SER A 554 -31.57 51.40 75.71
N ASN A 555 -30.57 51.17 74.87
CA ASN A 555 -29.21 51.65 75.14
C ASN A 555 -28.93 53.07 74.66
N GLY A 556 -29.91 53.70 74.03
CA GLY A 556 -29.75 55.08 73.58
C GLY A 556 -28.77 55.25 72.45
N SER A 557 -28.24 54.17 71.83
CA SER A 557 -27.27 54.25 70.72
C SER A 557 -27.94 54.66 69.44
N LEU A 558 -29.23 54.43 69.32
CA LEU A 558 -30.03 55.01 68.25
C LEU A 558 -30.97 56.04 68.95
N GLN A 559 -30.91 57.27 68.51
CA GLN A 559 -31.91 58.21 68.99
C GLN A 559 -33.27 57.79 68.45
N CYS A 560 -34.08 57.32 69.35
CA CYS A 560 -35.29 56.63 69.02
C CYS A 560 -36.36 57.60 68.62
N ARG A 561 -36.35 58.12 67.46
CA ARG A 561 -37.55 58.83 66.95
C ARG A 561 -38.71 57.88 66.79
N ILE A 562 -38.42 56.60 66.59
CA ILE A 562 -39.44 55.58 66.43
C ILE A 562 -40.11 55.29 67.77
N CYS A 563 -39.47 55.52 68.90
CA CYS A 563 -40.01 55.21 70.21
C CYS A 563 -40.86 56.34 70.77
N ILE A 564 -41.05 57.42 70.08
CA ILE A 564 -41.97 58.54 70.53
C ILE A 564 -43.35 58.35 70.00
#